data_f909532fd82e7f8f249d74c34f27a6b4
#
_entry.id   f909532fd82e7f8f249d74c34f27a6b4
#
_cell.length_a   1.000
_cell.length_b   1.000
_cell.length_c   1.000
_cell.angle_alpha   90.00
_cell.angle_beta   90.00
_cell.angle_gamma   90.00
#
_symmetry.space_group_name_H-M   'P 1'
#
loop_
_entity.id
_entity.type
_entity.pdbx_description
1 polymer ?
#
loop_
_entity_poly.entity_id
_entity_poly.type
_entity_poly.pdbx_seq_one_letter_code
_entity_poly.pdbx_strand_id
1 'polypeptide(L)'
;VKCAFIFRRDLRIYDNTGLVEASYDCDEIIPLFIVDPRQMLHNNYKSEFASSFMINSLVELDAELRTKWDAKLNVFFGNAEEVIKKLDVNAIYVNEDYTPFAIQRDEKMRENALSKGIKFLSFTDVLLSPKELKPTRSFSAFYKKALQYKVREPRDVRDGVNFTVMEDSMDVDFLKSFIKVESPLLKGGRSEGSKLLERKVDFKRRDYPAEKNYTMLSPHLKFGTLSIRETYYKKRDDPAFIRELYWRDFYTLLAYYNPYIFGHCYRREFDSINWENNEEYFEAWKQGRTGYPIVDAAMRALNNSGFINGRLRMIVAFFLTKVLFVDWRWGEKYFATKLIDYDPAINNGNWQWVASTGTDYIFRVFDPWRQQEKFDPEAKFIKEWIEELRDYPPSVIHKVYEYNIPAYPKPIVDWRERVEFVKRVFRFEQ
;
A
#
# COMPACT_ATOMS: atom_id res chain seq x y z
N VAL A 1 -16.30 -33.01 2.46
CA VAL A 1 -15.34 -32.17 3.21
C VAL A 1 -15.81 -30.74 3.23
N LYS A 2 -15.94 -30.18 4.41
CA LYS A 2 -16.36 -28.79 4.64
C LYS A 2 -15.17 -27.95 5.03
N CYS A 3 -14.98 -26.82 4.34
CA CYS A 3 -13.84 -25.93 4.57
C CYS A 3 -14.31 -24.50 4.82
N ALA A 4 -13.46 -23.72 5.47
CA ALA A 4 -13.58 -22.27 5.54
C ALA A 4 -12.46 -21.63 4.72
N PHE A 5 -12.79 -20.58 3.96
CA PHE A 5 -11.81 -19.73 3.35
C PHE A 5 -11.89 -18.35 4.01
N ILE A 6 -10.78 -17.86 4.54
CA ILE A 6 -10.72 -16.56 5.22
C ILE A 6 -10.12 -15.53 4.29
N PHE A 7 -10.97 -14.57 3.87
CA PHE A 7 -10.53 -13.42 3.08
C PHE A 7 -9.79 -12.43 3.97
N ARG A 8 -8.71 -11.83 3.46
CA ARG A 8 -7.93 -10.84 4.18
C ARG A 8 -7.52 -9.69 3.26
N ARG A 9 -6.51 -9.88 2.41
CA ARG A 9 -6.11 -8.91 1.38
C ARG A 9 -6.17 -9.54 0.00
N ASP A 10 -7.24 -10.28 -0.24
CA ASP A 10 -7.50 -11.08 -1.44
C ASP A 10 -9.00 -11.04 -1.76
N LEU A 11 -9.57 -9.84 -1.80
CA LEU A 11 -11.02 -9.60 -1.78
C LEU A 11 -11.65 -9.80 -3.16
N ARG A 12 -11.51 -11.01 -3.68
CA ARG A 12 -12.03 -11.43 -4.99
C ARG A 12 -12.28 -12.94 -5.01
N ILE A 13 -13.09 -13.39 -5.93
CA ILE A 13 -13.28 -14.84 -6.19
C ILE A 13 -12.31 -15.30 -7.28
N TYR A 14 -12.18 -14.52 -8.37
CA TYR A 14 -11.36 -14.88 -9.52
C TYR A 14 -9.86 -14.88 -9.18
N ASP A 15 -9.16 -15.95 -9.61
CA ASP A 15 -7.72 -16.12 -9.42
C ASP A 15 -7.25 -15.89 -7.98
N ASN A 16 -8.06 -16.30 -7.02
CA ASN A 16 -7.72 -16.31 -5.59
C ASN A 16 -7.12 -17.66 -5.28
N THR A 17 -5.81 -17.73 -5.10
CA THR A 17 -5.07 -19.00 -5.05
C THR A 17 -5.63 -19.98 -4.01
N GLY A 18 -5.76 -19.55 -2.77
CA GLY A 18 -6.28 -20.43 -1.69
C GLY A 18 -7.74 -20.82 -1.91
N LEU A 19 -8.55 -19.89 -2.40
CA LEU A 19 -9.96 -20.17 -2.69
C LEU A 19 -10.13 -21.16 -3.86
N VAL A 20 -9.33 -20.99 -4.90
CA VAL A 20 -9.33 -21.91 -6.03
C VAL A 20 -8.96 -23.32 -5.56
N GLU A 21 -7.89 -23.45 -4.76
CA GLU A 21 -7.49 -24.76 -4.20
C GLU A 21 -8.61 -25.34 -3.34
N ALA A 22 -9.24 -24.55 -2.47
CA ALA A 22 -10.37 -25.00 -1.66
C ALA A 22 -11.53 -25.49 -2.53
N SER A 23 -11.79 -24.83 -3.66
CA SER A 23 -12.89 -25.21 -4.56
C SER A 23 -12.70 -26.58 -5.19
N TYR A 24 -11.47 -27.04 -5.37
CA TYR A 24 -11.18 -28.38 -5.88
C TYR A 24 -11.10 -29.44 -4.78
N ASP A 25 -10.75 -29.04 -3.55
CA ASP A 25 -10.55 -29.97 -2.44
C ASP A 25 -11.80 -30.19 -1.60
N CYS A 26 -12.74 -29.27 -1.58
CA CYS A 26 -13.85 -29.25 -0.62
C CYS A 26 -15.21 -29.33 -1.32
N ASP A 27 -16.17 -29.98 -0.66
CA ASP A 27 -17.56 -30.06 -1.14
C ASP A 27 -18.35 -28.80 -0.81
N GLU A 28 -18.02 -28.19 0.35
CA GLU A 28 -18.64 -26.97 0.83
C GLU A 28 -17.57 -26.01 1.31
N ILE A 29 -17.71 -24.73 1.00
CA ILE A 29 -16.80 -23.68 1.44
C ILE A 29 -17.59 -22.56 2.15
N ILE A 30 -17.17 -22.22 3.35
CA ILE A 30 -17.68 -21.04 4.07
C ILE A 30 -16.79 -19.86 3.72
N PRO A 31 -17.27 -18.89 2.92
CA PRO A 31 -16.52 -17.64 2.72
C PRO A 31 -16.63 -16.77 3.95
N LEU A 32 -15.49 -16.43 4.55
CA LEU A 32 -15.39 -15.85 5.87
C LEU A 32 -14.52 -14.60 5.87
N PHE A 33 -14.95 -13.55 6.55
CA PHE A 33 -14.12 -12.39 6.87
C PHE A 33 -14.15 -12.14 8.37
N ILE A 34 -12.97 -11.97 8.97
CA ILE A 34 -12.84 -11.70 10.41
C ILE A 34 -12.46 -10.24 10.62
N VAL A 35 -13.30 -9.50 11.32
CA VAL A 35 -13.02 -8.14 11.76
C VAL A 35 -12.18 -8.22 13.04
N ASP A 36 -10.87 -8.06 12.87
CA ASP A 36 -9.93 -8.12 13.98
C ASP A 36 -9.77 -6.71 14.57
N PRO A 37 -10.15 -6.49 15.84
CA PRO A 37 -10.08 -5.17 16.45
C PRO A 37 -8.66 -4.62 16.56
N ARG A 38 -7.64 -5.48 16.55
CA ARG A 38 -6.23 -5.04 16.54
C ARG A 38 -5.86 -4.31 15.25
N GLN A 39 -6.54 -4.63 14.13
CA GLN A 39 -6.33 -3.99 12.85
C GLN A 39 -7.32 -2.87 12.56
N MET A 40 -8.59 -3.08 12.93
CA MET A 40 -9.69 -2.15 12.59
C MET A 40 -9.87 -1.02 13.61
N LEU A 41 -9.61 -1.25 14.89
CA LEU A 41 -9.93 -0.29 15.97
C LEU A 41 -8.69 0.22 16.71
N HIS A 42 -7.76 -0.65 17.04
CA HIS A 42 -6.60 -0.35 17.89
C HIS A 42 -5.29 -0.39 17.09
N ASN A 43 -5.27 0.39 16.00
CA ASN A 43 -4.14 0.39 15.08
C ASN A 43 -3.72 1.83 14.75
N ASN A 44 -2.53 2.22 15.20
CA ASN A 44 -1.95 3.56 14.96
C ASN A 44 -1.43 3.73 13.52
N TYR A 45 -1.41 2.66 12.74
CA TYR A 45 -0.98 2.63 11.34
C TYR A 45 -2.18 2.39 10.41
N LYS A 46 -3.31 3.00 10.72
CA LYS A 46 -4.56 2.80 9.99
C LYS A 46 -4.96 4.07 9.24
N SER A 47 -5.26 3.91 7.95
CA SER A 47 -5.86 4.95 7.11
C SER A 47 -7.38 4.76 7.04
N GLU A 48 -8.14 5.82 7.33
CA GLU A 48 -9.60 5.79 7.17
C GLU A 48 -10.01 5.66 5.69
N PHE A 49 -9.21 6.20 4.78
CA PHE A 49 -9.42 6.00 3.33
C PHE A 49 -9.25 4.52 2.95
N ALA A 50 -8.21 3.88 3.47
CA ALA A 50 -7.96 2.46 3.21
C ALA A 50 -9.06 1.58 3.82
N SER A 51 -9.53 1.90 5.03
CA SER A 51 -10.62 1.16 5.68
C SER A 51 -11.90 1.24 4.85
N SER A 52 -12.27 2.41 4.38
CA SER A 52 -13.46 2.60 3.54
C SER A 52 -13.35 1.85 2.21
N PHE A 53 -12.18 1.89 1.60
CA PHE A 53 -11.90 1.13 0.37
C PHE A 53 -12.08 -0.37 0.60
N MET A 54 -11.54 -0.88 1.67
CA MET A 54 -11.66 -2.30 2.05
C MET A 54 -13.12 -2.67 2.29
N ILE A 55 -13.85 -1.88 3.05
CA ILE A 55 -15.27 -2.17 3.37
C ILE A 55 -16.12 -2.18 2.10
N ASN A 56 -15.95 -1.20 1.20
CA ASN A 56 -16.66 -1.18 -0.08
C ASN A 56 -16.29 -2.39 -0.94
N SER A 57 -15.06 -2.85 -0.87
CA SER A 57 -14.62 -4.07 -1.56
C SER A 57 -15.29 -5.32 -1.00
N LEU A 58 -15.45 -5.39 0.32
CA LEU A 58 -16.16 -6.51 0.99
C LEU A 58 -17.65 -6.50 0.65
N VAL A 59 -18.28 -5.33 0.59
CA VAL A 59 -19.69 -5.20 0.21
C VAL A 59 -19.92 -5.73 -1.20
N GLU A 60 -19.05 -5.40 -2.13
CA GLU A 60 -19.16 -5.88 -3.52
C GLU A 60 -18.88 -7.40 -3.60
N LEU A 61 -17.91 -7.91 -2.86
CA LEU A 61 -17.64 -9.35 -2.76
C LEU A 61 -18.86 -10.11 -2.25
N ASP A 62 -19.50 -9.62 -1.20
CA ASP A 62 -20.74 -10.18 -0.67
C ASP A 62 -21.85 -10.19 -1.71
N ALA A 63 -22.03 -9.10 -2.45
CA ALA A 63 -23.02 -9.00 -3.51
C ALA A 63 -22.77 -10.03 -4.62
N GLU A 64 -21.52 -10.26 -4.99
CA GLU A 64 -21.15 -11.30 -5.96
C GLU A 64 -21.49 -12.70 -5.46
N LEU A 65 -21.19 -13.00 -4.20
CA LEU A 65 -21.52 -14.28 -3.58
C LEU A 65 -23.03 -14.52 -3.57
N ARG A 66 -23.82 -13.50 -3.26
CA ARG A 66 -25.28 -13.58 -3.24
C ARG A 66 -25.87 -13.81 -4.62
N THR A 67 -25.37 -13.10 -5.61
CA THR A 67 -25.92 -13.12 -6.97
C THR A 67 -25.57 -14.40 -7.72
N LYS A 68 -24.31 -14.84 -7.61
CA LYS A 68 -23.80 -15.97 -8.40
C LYS A 68 -23.93 -17.32 -7.73
N TRP A 69 -23.91 -17.38 -6.40
CA TRP A 69 -23.84 -18.63 -5.64
C TRP A 69 -24.91 -18.78 -4.55
N ASP A 70 -25.83 -17.84 -4.45
CA ASP A 70 -26.87 -17.84 -3.40
C ASP A 70 -26.25 -18.02 -2.00
N ALA A 71 -25.15 -17.31 -1.76
CA ALA A 71 -24.39 -17.35 -0.51
C ALA A 71 -24.20 -15.94 0.01
N LYS A 72 -23.39 -15.78 1.06
CA LYS A 72 -23.01 -14.48 1.58
C LYS A 72 -21.59 -14.52 2.10
N LEU A 73 -20.98 -13.33 2.29
CA LEU A 73 -19.77 -13.23 3.07
C LEU A 73 -20.14 -13.32 4.55
N ASN A 74 -19.62 -14.33 5.24
CA ASN A 74 -19.88 -14.57 6.66
C ASN A 74 -18.90 -13.73 7.48
N VAL A 75 -19.39 -12.79 8.28
CA VAL A 75 -18.54 -11.85 9.02
C VAL A 75 -18.53 -12.20 10.50
N PHE A 76 -17.33 -12.26 11.08
CA PHE A 76 -17.14 -12.45 12.52
C PHE A 76 -16.28 -11.33 13.09
N PHE A 77 -16.52 -10.98 14.34
CA PHE A 77 -15.76 -9.97 15.07
C PHE A 77 -14.94 -10.63 16.16
N GLY A 78 -13.64 -10.34 16.22
CA GLY A 78 -12.74 -10.86 17.24
C GLY A 78 -11.35 -11.09 16.72
N ASN A 79 -10.45 -11.53 17.61
CA ASN A 79 -9.12 -11.93 17.22
C ASN A 79 -9.20 -13.19 16.32
N ALA A 80 -8.52 -13.17 15.19
CA ALA A 80 -8.63 -14.24 14.21
C ALA A 80 -8.32 -15.63 14.80
N GLU A 81 -7.28 -15.75 15.61
CA GLU A 81 -6.85 -16.99 16.23
C GLU A 81 -7.90 -17.53 17.23
N GLU A 82 -8.72 -16.67 17.80
CA GLU A 82 -9.82 -17.08 18.69
C GLU A 82 -11.09 -17.42 17.92
N VAL A 83 -11.40 -16.67 16.87
CA VAL A 83 -12.58 -16.88 16.04
C VAL A 83 -12.55 -18.28 15.40
N ILE A 84 -11.41 -18.72 14.92
CA ILE A 84 -11.30 -20.04 14.24
C ILE A 84 -11.60 -21.20 15.19
N LYS A 85 -11.46 -21.04 16.49
CA LYS A 85 -11.84 -22.09 17.47
C LYS A 85 -13.34 -22.39 17.45
N LYS A 86 -14.14 -21.47 16.93
CA LYS A 86 -15.61 -21.62 16.86
C LYS A 86 -16.08 -22.29 15.57
N LEU A 87 -15.16 -22.53 14.61
CA LEU A 87 -15.50 -23.10 13.32
C LEU A 87 -15.61 -24.62 13.42
N ASP A 88 -16.67 -25.17 12.83
CA ASP A 88 -16.86 -26.62 12.69
C ASP A 88 -16.61 -26.98 11.21
N VAL A 89 -15.35 -27.15 10.87
CA VAL A 89 -14.89 -27.45 9.51
C VAL A 89 -13.75 -28.47 9.54
N ASN A 90 -13.50 -29.09 8.40
CA ASN A 90 -12.39 -30.04 8.25
C ASN A 90 -11.06 -29.34 7.99
N ALA A 91 -11.10 -28.19 7.29
CA ALA A 91 -9.90 -27.45 6.93
C ALA A 91 -10.19 -25.94 6.81
N ILE A 92 -9.15 -25.16 7.02
CA ILE A 92 -9.14 -23.70 6.84
C ILE A 92 -8.11 -23.38 5.76
N TYR A 93 -8.52 -22.59 4.78
CA TYR A 93 -7.68 -22.10 3.66
C TYR A 93 -7.47 -20.62 3.78
N VAL A 94 -6.23 -20.15 3.64
CA VAL A 94 -5.86 -18.73 3.64
C VAL A 94 -4.79 -18.47 2.58
N ASN A 95 -4.70 -17.22 2.13
CA ASN A 95 -3.53 -16.77 1.40
C ASN A 95 -2.57 -16.08 2.37
N GLU A 96 -1.28 -16.30 2.19
CA GLU A 96 -0.23 -15.80 3.07
C GLU A 96 -0.07 -14.29 2.98
N ASP A 97 0.24 -13.67 4.11
CA ASP A 97 0.78 -12.33 4.21
C ASP A 97 2.12 -12.41 4.94
N TYR A 98 3.01 -11.44 4.71
CA TYR A 98 4.44 -11.59 5.04
C TYR A 98 4.96 -10.59 6.07
N THR A 99 4.08 -9.81 6.71
CA THR A 99 4.47 -8.93 7.82
C THR A 99 4.66 -9.72 9.11
N PRO A 100 5.47 -9.23 10.06
CA PRO A 100 5.64 -9.92 11.35
C PRO A 100 4.32 -10.20 12.08
N PHE A 101 3.41 -9.22 12.11
CA PHE A 101 2.09 -9.42 12.71
C PHE A 101 1.33 -10.56 12.03
N ALA A 102 1.29 -10.54 10.70
CA ALA A 102 0.55 -11.55 9.94
C ALA A 102 1.13 -12.95 10.13
N ILE A 103 2.45 -13.06 10.15
CA ILE A 103 3.13 -14.34 10.35
C ILE A 103 2.82 -14.90 11.73
N GLN A 104 2.90 -14.08 12.78
CA GLN A 104 2.58 -14.50 14.15
C GLN A 104 1.11 -14.88 14.30
N ARG A 105 0.21 -14.09 13.73
CA ARG A 105 -1.23 -14.37 13.72
C ARG A 105 -1.51 -15.71 13.07
N ASP A 106 -0.95 -15.95 11.88
CA ASP A 106 -1.19 -17.17 11.11
C ASP A 106 -0.61 -18.40 11.83
N GLU A 107 0.52 -18.26 12.50
CA GLU A 107 1.10 -19.36 13.30
C GLU A 107 0.17 -19.76 14.46
N LYS A 108 -0.37 -18.77 15.18
CA LYS A 108 -1.35 -19.03 16.25
C LYS A 108 -2.65 -19.62 15.71
N MET A 109 -3.10 -19.16 14.55
CA MET A 109 -4.27 -19.73 13.89
C MET A 109 -4.03 -21.19 13.56
N ARG A 110 -2.86 -21.52 13.02
CA ARG A 110 -2.46 -22.89 12.70
C ARG A 110 -2.47 -23.78 13.96
N GLU A 111 -1.84 -23.33 15.03
CA GLU A 111 -1.80 -24.06 16.29
C GLU A 111 -3.20 -24.33 16.83
N ASN A 112 -4.05 -23.31 16.83
CA ASN A 112 -5.43 -23.43 17.32
C ASN A 112 -6.27 -24.35 16.44
N ALA A 113 -6.11 -24.30 15.13
CA ALA A 113 -6.79 -25.20 14.21
C ALA A 113 -6.36 -26.66 14.43
N LEU A 114 -5.05 -26.92 14.49
CA LEU A 114 -4.50 -28.25 14.68
C LEU A 114 -4.93 -28.86 16.02
N SER A 115 -5.02 -28.07 17.07
CA SER A 115 -5.48 -28.55 18.38
C SER A 115 -6.92 -29.08 18.35
N LYS A 116 -7.70 -28.67 17.36
CA LYS A 116 -9.08 -29.11 17.12
C LYS A 116 -9.19 -30.14 16.00
N GLY A 117 -8.08 -30.64 15.50
CA GLY A 117 -8.07 -31.58 14.38
C GLY A 117 -8.43 -30.96 13.03
N ILE A 118 -8.35 -29.65 12.91
CA ILE A 118 -8.65 -28.91 11.69
C ILE A 118 -7.35 -28.66 10.93
N LYS A 119 -7.31 -28.99 9.64
CA LYS A 119 -6.17 -28.70 8.78
C LYS A 119 -6.10 -27.19 8.52
N PHE A 120 -4.89 -26.64 8.42
CA PHE A 120 -4.67 -25.24 8.09
C PHE A 120 -3.72 -25.18 6.89
N LEU A 121 -4.22 -24.68 5.75
CA LEU A 121 -3.49 -24.60 4.49
C LEU A 121 -3.33 -23.15 4.06
N SER A 122 -2.10 -22.78 3.76
CA SER A 122 -1.77 -21.41 3.33
C SER A 122 -1.09 -21.42 1.96
N PHE A 123 -1.31 -20.37 1.18
CA PHE A 123 -0.90 -20.31 -0.23
C PHE A 123 -0.28 -18.94 -0.54
N THR A 124 0.67 -18.95 -1.47
CA THR A 124 1.25 -17.72 -2.01
C THR A 124 0.31 -17.15 -3.07
N ASP A 125 -0.20 -15.96 -2.86
CA ASP A 125 -1.13 -15.31 -3.77
C ASP A 125 -0.65 -13.91 -4.22
N VAL A 126 -0.06 -13.12 -3.32
CA VAL A 126 0.24 -11.71 -3.57
C VAL A 126 1.53 -11.45 -4.36
N LEU A 127 2.33 -12.49 -4.59
CA LEU A 127 3.63 -12.40 -5.25
C LEU A 127 3.57 -12.90 -6.68
N LEU A 128 4.34 -12.29 -7.57
CA LEU A 128 4.66 -12.82 -8.89
C LEU A 128 5.81 -13.82 -8.82
N SER A 129 6.76 -13.57 -7.92
CA SER A 129 7.97 -14.38 -7.73
C SER A 129 7.75 -15.45 -6.67
N PRO A 130 8.53 -16.53 -6.68
CA PRO A 130 8.53 -17.49 -5.57
C PRO A 130 8.94 -16.80 -4.27
N LYS A 131 8.30 -17.12 -3.15
CA LYS A 131 8.66 -16.54 -1.85
C LYS A 131 10.05 -16.92 -1.38
N GLU A 132 10.60 -18.00 -1.94
CA GLU A 132 11.97 -18.48 -1.65
C GLU A 132 13.04 -17.63 -2.31
N LEU A 133 12.66 -16.71 -3.21
CA LEU A 133 13.60 -15.81 -3.90
C LEU A 133 13.99 -14.66 -2.98
N LYS A 134 15.04 -14.87 -2.21
CA LYS A 134 15.52 -13.90 -1.23
C LYS A 134 16.20 -12.70 -1.90
N PRO A 135 15.75 -11.47 -1.66
CA PRO A 135 16.47 -10.27 -2.10
C PRO A 135 17.80 -10.15 -1.37
N THR A 136 18.89 -9.89 -2.10
CA THR A 136 20.23 -9.78 -1.50
C THR A 136 20.69 -8.35 -1.30
N ARG A 137 20.63 -7.51 -2.34
CA ARG A 137 21.08 -6.12 -2.29
C ARG A 137 20.18 -5.20 -3.07
N SER A 138 20.32 -5.19 -4.38
CA SER A 138 19.64 -4.24 -5.24
C SER A 138 18.38 -4.86 -5.85
N PHE A 139 17.45 -4.00 -6.16
CA PHE A 139 16.30 -4.38 -6.96
C PHE A 139 16.71 -4.99 -8.30
N SER A 140 17.70 -4.41 -8.99
CA SER A 140 18.12 -4.89 -10.31
C SER A 140 18.58 -6.35 -10.29
N ALA A 141 19.34 -6.75 -9.27
CA ALA A 141 19.77 -8.13 -9.10
C ALA A 141 18.58 -9.06 -8.83
N PHE A 142 17.67 -8.66 -7.95
CA PHE A 142 16.44 -9.39 -7.68
C PHE A 142 15.58 -9.54 -8.93
N TYR A 143 15.35 -8.44 -9.64
CA TYR A 143 14.50 -8.40 -10.84
C TYR A 143 15.01 -9.34 -11.92
N LYS A 144 16.31 -9.36 -12.16
CA LYS A 144 16.95 -10.25 -13.14
C LYS A 144 16.66 -11.72 -12.82
N LYS A 145 16.76 -12.11 -11.55
CA LYS A 145 16.45 -13.48 -11.10
C LYS A 145 14.96 -13.77 -11.20
N ALA A 146 14.13 -12.81 -10.76
CA ALA A 146 12.67 -12.97 -10.76
C ALA A 146 12.10 -13.20 -12.16
N LEU A 147 12.66 -12.55 -13.17
CA LEU A 147 12.22 -12.70 -14.56
C LEU A 147 12.46 -14.10 -15.14
N GLN A 148 13.30 -14.93 -14.51
CA GLN A 148 13.54 -16.31 -14.94
C GLN A 148 12.38 -17.25 -14.57
N TYR A 149 11.49 -16.83 -13.66
CA TYR A 149 10.36 -17.62 -13.23
C TYR A 149 9.12 -17.22 -14.02
N LYS A 150 8.45 -18.23 -14.58
CA LYS A 150 7.19 -17.99 -15.29
C LYS A 150 6.09 -17.62 -14.30
N VAL A 151 5.34 -16.56 -14.62
CA VAL A 151 4.13 -16.20 -13.90
C VAL A 151 3.01 -17.10 -14.39
N ARG A 152 2.38 -17.88 -13.49
CA ARG A 152 1.28 -18.74 -13.89
C ARG A 152 0.07 -17.93 -14.35
N GLU A 153 -0.70 -18.50 -15.27
CA GLU A 153 -1.93 -17.87 -15.72
C GLU A 153 -2.98 -17.82 -14.61
N PRO A 154 -3.89 -16.84 -14.64
CA PRO A 154 -5.01 -16.78 -13.71
C PRO A 154 -5.88 -18.06 -13.77
N ARG A 155 -6.41 -18.44 -12.62
CA ARG A 155 -7.27 -19.62 -12.47
C ARG A 155 -8.59 -19.23 -11.79
N ASP A 156 -9.67 -19.88 -12.17
CA ASP A 156 -10.97 -19.65 -11.53
C ASP A 156 -11.34 -20.80 -10.60
N VAL A 157 -12.32 -20.56 -9.74
CA VAL A 157 -12.90 -21.60 -8.89
C VAL A 157 -13.55 -22.68 -9.75
N ARG A 158 -13.64 -23.88 -9.20
CA ARG A 158 -14.27 -25.03 -9.84
C ARG A 158 -15.72 -24.72 -10.23
N ASP A 159 -16.12 -25.20 -11.41
CA ASP A 159 -17.53 -25.17 -11.79
C ASP A 159 -18.38 -25.96 -10.76
N GLY A 160 -19.50 -25.36 -10.35
CA GLY A 160 -20.36 -25.97 -9.35
C GLY A 160 -19.83 -25.88 -7.91
N VAL A 161 -18.89 -24.97 -7.65
CA VAL A 161 -18.43 -24.70 -6.28
C VAL A 161 -19.62 -24.32 -5.39
N ASN A 162 -19.67 -24.87 -4.19
CA ASN A 162 -20.75 -24.67 -3.23
C ASN A 162 -20.25 -23.78 -2.07
N PHE A 163 -20.70 -22.52 -2.05
CA PHE A 163 -20.47 -21.61 -0.94
C PHE A 163 -21.66 -21.71 0.02
N THR A 164 -21.37 -21.77 1.32
CA THR A 164 -22.37 -21.99 2.36
C THR A 164 -22.48 -20.80 3.31
N VAL A 165 -23.66 -20.66 3.93
CA VAL A 165 -23.97 -19.63 4.88
C VAL A 165 -23.90 -20.19 6.30
N MET A 166 -23.28 -19.45 7.22
CA MET A 166 -23.32 -19.74 8.65
C MET A 166 -24.37 -18.88 9.32
N GLU A 167 -25.29 -19.49 10.03
CA GLU A 167 -26.38 -18.78 10.70
C GLU A 167 -25.89 -17.82 11.78
N ASP A 168 -24.80 -18.14 12.46
CA ASP A 168 -24.24 -17.36 13.56
C ASP A 168 -23.40 -16.18 13.09
N SER A 169 -23.20 -16.02 11.79
CA SER A 169 -22.37 -14.95 11.23
C SER A 169 -23.17 -13.65 11.09
N MET A 170 -22.43 -12.53 11.14
CA MET A 170 -22.98 -11.21 10.83
C MET A 170 -22.97 -10.98 9.32
N ASP A 171 -23.79 -10.04 8.87
CA ASP A 171 -23.78 -9.58 7.49
C ASP A 171 -22.73 -8.48 7.31
N VAL A 172 -22.27 -8.33 6.07
CA VAL A 172 -21.28 -7.31 5.69
C VAL A 172 -21.78 -5.88 5.98
N ASP A 173 -23.09 -5.66 6.03
CA ASP A 173 -23.68 -4.36 6.35
C ASP A 173 -23.25 -3.82 7.72
N PHE A 174 -22.93 -4.70 8.65
CA PHE A 174 -22.35 -4.32 9.94
C PHE A 174 -21.09 -3.45 9.78
N LEU A 175 -20.28 -3.71 8.74
CA LEU A 175 -19.04 -2.99 8.51
C LEU A 175 -19.25 -1.56 8.00
N LYS A 176 -20.39 -1.26 7.39
CA LYS A 176 -20.68 0.08 6.86
C LYS A 176 -20.63 1.16 7.94
N SER A 177 -20.93 0.80 9.20
CA SER A 177 -20.85 1.73 10.33
C SER A 177 -19.42 2.20 10.65
N PHE A 178 -18.40 1.49 10.16
CA PHE A 178 -17.00 1.86 10.35
C PHE A 178 -16.46 2.81 9.27
N ILE A 179 -17.25 3.11 8.24
CA ILE A 179 -16.86 4.07 7.21
C ILE A 179 -16.96 5.48 7.77
N LYS A 180 -15.82 6.18 7.87
CA LYS A 180 -15.74 7.55 8.37
C LYS A 180 -15.53 8.56 7.26
N VAL A 181 -14.68 8.20 6.28
CA VAL A 181 -14.37 9.05 5.14
C VAL A 181 -14.06 8.17 3.92
N GLU A 182 -14.46 8.60 2.75
CA GLU A 182 -14.17 7.93 1.49
C GLU A 182 -13.30 8.82 0.62
N SER A 183 -12.41 8.22 -0.18
CA SER A 183 -11.60 8.96 -1.13
C SER A 183 -12.47 9.50 -2.27
N PRO A 184 -12.31 10.78 -2.65
CA PRO A 184 -12.99 11.30 -3.84
C PRO A 184 -12.40 10.77 -5.15
N LEU A 185 -11.21 10.16 -5.11
CA LEU A 185 -10.49 9.71 -6.30
C LEU A 185 -10.62 8.22 -6.57
N LEU A 186 -10.71 7.40 -5.52
CA LEU A 186 -10.60 5.94 -5.61
C LEU A 186 -11.71 5.25 -4.85
N LYS A 187 -12.36 4.30 -5.51
CA LYS A 187 -13.43 3.48 -4.93
C LYS A 187 -13.01 2.02 -4.84
N GLY A 188 -13.40 1.37 -3.75
CA GLY A 188 -13.18 -0.05 -3.56
C GLY A 188 -14.09 -0.90 -4.43
N GLY A 189 -13.71 -2.18 -4.53
CA GLY A 189 -14.47 -3.18 -5.27
C GLY A 189 -13.81 -3.59 -6.56
N ARG A 190 -13.99 -4.86 -6.90
CA ARG A 190 -13.41 -5.46 -8.10
C ARG A 190 -13.89 -4.79 -9.40
N SER A 191 -15.15 -4.36 -9.45
CA SER A 191 -15.70 -3.69 -10.65
C SER A 191 -14.95 -2.38 -10.94
N GLU A 192 -14.65 -1.60 -9.92
CA GLU A 192 -13.86 -0.38 -10.07
C GLU A 192 -12.41 -0.70 -10.46
N GLY A 193 -11.83 -1.73 -9.86
CA GLY A 193 -10.48 -2.20 -10.22
C GLY A 193 -10.41 -2.65 -11.68
N SER A 194 -11.41 -3.39 -12.15
CA SER A 194 -11.48 -3.86 -13.53
C SER A 194 -11.57 -2.71 -14.53
N LYS A 195 -12.34 -1.66 -14.22
CA LYS A 195 -12.39 -0.45 -15.06
C LYS A 195 -11.02 0.22 -15.15
N LEU A 196 -10.32 0.35 -14.04
CA LEU A 196 -8.97 0.92 -14.02
C LEU A 196 -7.96 0.05 -14.78
N LEU A 197 -8.09 -1.27 -14.69
CA LEU A 197 -7.23 -2.20 -15.41
C LEU A 197 -7.40 -2.09 -16.94
N GLU A 198 -8.62 -1.81 -17.41
CA GLU A 198 -8.90 -1.60 -18.81
C GLU A 198 -8.52 -0.19 -19.31
N ARG A 199 -8.36 0.76 -18.40
CA ARG A 199 -8.04 2.15 -18.75
C ARG A 199 -6.68 2.23 -19.40
N LYS A 200 -6.58 2.92 -20.54
CA LYS A 200 -5.30 3.18 -21.20
C LYS A 200 -4.64 4.41 -20.59
N VAL A 201 -3.39 4.27 -20.19
CA VAL A 201 -2.57 5.37 -19.68
C VAL A 201 -1.24 5.38 -20.43
N ASP A 202 -0.66 6.56 -20.61
CA ASP A 202 0.73 6.68 -21.06
C ASP A 202 1.65 6.60 -19.84
N PHE A 203 2.04 5.38 -19.48
CA PHE A 203 2.80 5.12 -18.25
C PHE A 203 4.17 5.81 -18.24
N LYS A 204 4.72 6.17 -19.38
CA LYS A 204 5.95 6.97 -19.48
C LYS A 204 5.76 8.37 -18.90
N ARG A 205 4.52 8.86 -18.87
CA ARG A 205 4.15 10.16 -18.31
C ARG A 205 3.60 10.08 -16.89
N ARG A 206 3.79 8.96 -16.19
CA ARG A 206 3.22 8.73 -14.85
C ARG A 206 3.69 9.71 -13.78
N ASP A 207 4.85 10.32 -14.00
CA ASP A 207 5.45 11.25 -13.04
C ASP A 207 4.80 12.64 -13.05
N TYR A 208 3.97 12.94 -14.04
CA TYR A 208 3.30 14.24 -14.20
C TYR A 208 1.92 14.20 -13.52
N PRO A 209 1.78 14.75 -12.30
CA PRO A 209 0.55 14.55 -11.54
C PRO A 209 -0.69 15.17 -12.18
N ALA A 210 -0.54 16.28 -12.92
CA ALA A 210 -1.67 16.92 -13.58
C ALA A 210 -2.23 16.10 -14.75
N GLU A 211 -1.41 15.29 -15.39
CA GLU A 211 -1.79 14.47 -16.54
C GLU A 211 -2.53 13.19 -16.15
N LYS A 212 -2.34 12.72 -14.94
CA LYS A 212 -3.02 11.53 -14.37
C LYS A 212 -2.80 10.26 -15.21
N ASN A 213 -1.59 10.07 -15.76
CA ASN A 213 -1.18 8.87 -16.51
C ASN A 213 -0.67 7.74 -15.59
N TYR A 214 -0.97 7.78 -14.32
CA TYR A 214 -0.70 6.71 -13.37
C TYR A 214 -1.93 5.79 -13.26
N THR A 215 -1.69 4.52 -13.01
CA THR A 215 -2.73 3.49 -13.15
C THR A 215 -3.78 3.49 -12.05
N MET A 216 -3.46 3.98 -10.86
CA MET A 216 -4.29 3.91 -9.64
C MET A 216 -4.66 2.48 -9.22
N LEU A 217 -3.88 1.49 -9.65
CA LEU A 217 -4.15 0.08 -9.33
C LEU A 217 -3.66 -0.35 -7.95
N SER A 218 -2.79 0.44 -7.32
CA SER A 218 -2.15 0.04 -6.07
C SER A 218 -3.09 -0.33 -4.94
N PRO A 219 -4.22 0.37 -4.66
CA PRO A 219 -5.12 -0.08 -3.61
C PRO A 219 -5.85 -1.37 -3.98
N HIS A 220 -6.17 -1.58 -5.26
CA HIS A 220 -6.76 -2.82 -5.73
C HIS A 220 -5.80 -4.01 -5.60
N LEU A 221 -4.50 -3.78 -5.79
CA LEU A 221 -3.48 -4.80 -5.57
C LEU A 221 -3.21 -5.02 -4.08
N LYS A 222 -3.29 -3.97 -3.26
CA LYS A 222 -3.13 -4.09 -1.79
C LYS A 222 -4.25 -4.93 -1.18
N PHE A 223 -5.50 -4.67 -1.52
CA PHE A 223 -6.65 -5.38 -0.98
C PHE A 223 -7.07 -6.59 -1.80
N GLY A 224 -6.35 -6.84 -2.91
CA GLY A 224 -6.56 -8.04 -3.70
C GLY A 224 -7.90 -8.13 -4.40
N THR A 225 -8.55 -7.00 -4.68
CA THR A 225 -9.73 -6.96 -5.56
C THR A 225 -9.37 -7.32 -6.99
N LEU A 226 -8.11 -7.09 -7.35
CA LEU A 226 -7.47 -7.59 -8.57
C LEU A 226 -6.35 -8.56 -8.19
N SER A 227 -6.22 -9.64 -8.95
CA SER A 227 -5.09 -10.55 -8.85
C SER A 227 -3.85 -9.90 -9.44
N ILE A 228 -2.69 -10.11 -8.81
CA ILE A 228 -1.40 -9.66 -9.37
C ILE A 228 -1.11 -10.32 -10.72
N ARG A 229 -1.56 -11.58 -10.92
CA ARG A 229 -1.35 -12.34 -12.16
C ARG A 229 -2.23 -11.83 -13.29
N GLU A 230 -3.52 -11.56 -13.06
CA GLU A 230 -4.38 -10.97 -14.10
C GLU A 230 -3.87 -9.57 -14.48
N THR A 231 -3.36 -8.81 -13.54
CA THR A 231 -2.75 -7.49 -13.79
C THR A 231 -1.49 -7.63 -14.63
N TYR A 232 -0.62 -8.57 -14.29
CA TYR A 232 0.58 -8.88 -15.06
C TYR A 232 0.25 -9.23 -16.51
N TYR A 233 -0.66 -10.16 -16.75
CA TYR A 233 -1.01 -10.59 -18.10
C TYR A 233 -1.69 -9.49 -18.91
N LYS A 234 -2.51 -8.68 -18.28
CA LYS A 234 -3.17 -7.55 -18.95
C LYS A 234 -2.17 -6.46 -19.37
N LYS A 235 -1.13 -6.23 -18.59
CA LYS A 235 -0.17 -5.13 -18.77
C LYS A 235 1.19 -5.60 -19.27
N ARG A 236 1.34 -6.86 -19.69
CA ARG A 236 2.66 -7.41 -20.05
C ARG A 236 3.33 -6.73 -21.24
N ASP A 237 2.58 -5.99 -22.07
CA ASP A 237 3.12 -5.21 -23.18
C ASP A 237 3.74 -3.88 -22.72
N ASP A 238 3.65 -3.56 -21.43
CA ASP A 238 4.25 -2.36 -20.84
C ASP A 238 5.35 -2.76 -19.84
N PRO A 239 6.60 -2.90 -20.31
CA PRO A 239 7.70 -3.35 -19.43
C PRO A 239 7.94 -2.43 -18.23
N ALA A 240 7.71 -1.13 -18.37
CA ALA A 240 7.90 -0.17 -17.30
C ALA A 240 6.89 -0.40 -16.16
N PHE A 241 5.64 -0.72 -16.50
CA PHE A 241 4.63 -1.06 -15.51
C PHE A 241 4.92 -2.42 -14.86
N ILE A 242 5.29 -3.42 -15.63
CA ILE A 242 5.65 -4.75 -15.11
C ILE A 242 6.78 -4.64 -14.09
N ARG A 243 7.78 -3.81 -14.37
CA ARG A 243 8.88 -3.55 -13.45
C ARG A 243 8.37 -3.06 -12.08
N GLU A 244 7.35 -2.20 -12.07
CA GLU A 244 6.74 -1.72 -10.81
C GLU A 244 6.06 -2.84 -10.02
N LEU A 245 5.48 -3.83 -10.69
CA LEU A 245 4.92 -5.00 -10.01
C LEU A 245 6.00 -5.81 -9.29
N TYR A 246 7.18 -5.93 -9.87
CA TYR A 246 8.30 -6.63 -9.24
C TYR A 246 8.94 -5.82 -8.10
N TRP A 247 8.84 -4.49 -8.11
CA TRP A 247 9.21 -3.67 -6.95
C TRP A 247 8.35 -4.02 -5.74
N ARG A 248 7.08 -4.31 -5.93
CA ARG A 248 6.18 -4.77 -4.86
C ARG A 248 6.67 -6.09 -4.25
N ASP A 249 7.03 -7.04 -5.11
CA ASP A 249 7.59 -8.33 -4.67
C ASP A 249 8.90 -8.10 -3.90
N PHE A 250 9.77 -7.26 -4.44
CA PHE A 250 11.06 -6.96 -3.83
C PHE A 250 10.90 -6.44 -2.40
N TYR A 251 10.07 -5.44 -2.18
CA TYR A 251 9.85 -4.90 -0.84
C TYR A 251 9.14 -5.87 0.09
N THR A 252 8.19 -6.62 -0.42
CA THR A 252 7.49 -7.65 0.36
C THR A 252 8.47 -8.71 0.86
N LEU A 253 9.31 -9.22 -0.04
CA LEU A 253 10.29 -10.26 0.30
C LEU A 253 11.46 -9.71 1.12
N LEU A 254 11.87 -8.47 0.88
CA LEU A 254 12.89 -7.81 1.71
C LEU A 254 12.45 -7.75 3.17
N ALA A 255 11.20 -7.37 3.41
CA ALA A 255 10.63 -7.33 4.75
C ALA A 255 10.45 -8.73 5.34
N TYR A 256 10.02 -9.69 4.52
CA TYR A 256 9.86 -11.08 4.97
C TYR A 256 11.16 -11.68 5.49
N TYR A 257 12.26 -11.45 4.76
CA TYR A 257 13.57 -11.98 5.14
C TYR A 257 14.33 -11.11 6.14
N ASN A 258 13.90 -9.86 6.35
CA ASN A 258 14.54 -8.90 7.26
C ASN A 258 13.49 -8.19 8.11
N PRO A 259 12.74 -8.91 8.97
CA PRO A 259 11.60 -8.32 9.69
C PRO A 259 12.00 -7.20 10.65
N TYR A 260 13.27 -7.09 11.02
CA TYR A 260 13.78 -6.02 11.87
C TYR A 260 13.61 -4.62 11.26
N ILE A 261 13.44 -4.50 9.93
CA ILE A 261 13.32 -3.20 9.25
C ILE A 261 12.06 -2.41 9.67
N PHE A 262 11.09 -3.07 10.27
CA PHE A 262 9.96 -2.38 10.89
C PHE A 262 10.43 -1.76 12.21
N GLY A 263 10.77 -0.46 12.16
CA GLY A 263 11.32 0.30 13.28
C GLY A 263 12.82 0.51 13.24
N HIS A 264 13.54 -0.12 12.30
CA HIS A 264 15.00 0.02 12.16
C HIS A 264 15.39 0.25 10.71
N CYS A 265 16.54 0.89 10.51
CA CYS A 265 17.11 1.01 9.18
C CYS A 265 17.58 -0.36 8.67
N TYR A 266 17.38 -0.63 7.40
CA TYR A 266 17.90 -1.85 6.77
C TYR A 266 19.43 -1.93 7.00
N ARG A 267 20.13 -0.82 6.74
CA ARG A 267 21.53 -0.66 7.13
C ARG A 267 21.59 -0.11 8.55
N ARG A 268 21.85 -1.00 9.51
CA ARG A 268 21.72 -0.75 10.94
C ARG A 268 22.63 0.37 11.44
N GLU A 269 23.73 0.66 10.75
CA GLU A 269 24.63 1.77 11.08
C GLU A 269 23.90 3.12 11.10
N PHE A 270 22.83 3.27 10.29
CA PHE A 270 22.05 4.51 10.27
C PHE A 270 21.04 4.64 11.40
N ASP A 271 20.84 3.60 12.21
CA ASP A 271 20.02 3.70 13.42
C ASP A 271 20.60 4.68 14.44
N SER A 272 21.90 4.97 14.37
CA SER A 272 22.57 5.92 15.26
C SER A 272 22.45 7.38 14.82
N ILE A 273 21.83 7.68 13.68
CA ILE A 273 21.58 9.05 13.26
C ILE A 273 20.74 9.77 14.31
N ASN A 274 21.24 10.91 14.76
CA ASN A 274 20.52 11.77 15.71
C ASN A 274 19.68 12.78 14.91
N TRP A 275 18.51 12.37 14.51
CA TRP A 275 17.56 13.21 13.76
C TRP A 275 17.16 14.42 14.61
N GLU A 276 17.09 15.61 13.99
CA GLU A 276 16.65 16.82 14.70
C GLU A 276 15.21 16.72 15.19
N ASN A 277 14.35 16.13 14.38
CA ASN A 277 12.94 15.90 14.71
C ASN A 277 12.22 17.18 15.20
N ASN A 278 12.41 18.27 14.48
CA ASN A 278 11.74 19.53 14.78
C ASN A 278 10.24 19.38 14.57
N GLU A 279 9.45 19.47 15.63
CA GLU A 279 8.01 19.27 15.60
C GLU A 279 7.27 20.31 14.78
N GLU A 280 7.74 21.56 14.77
CA GLU A 280 7.14 22.63 13.96
C GLU A 280 7.35 22.38 12.47
N TYR A 281 8.52 21.89 12.09
CA TYR A 281 8.80 21.49 10.71
C TYR A 281 7.95 20.30 10.29
N PHE A 282 7.83 19.31 11.16
CA PHE A 282 7.00 18.14 10.89
C PHE A 282 5.53 18.54 10.71
N GLU A 283 5.02 19.43 11.56
CA GLU A 283 3.65 19.91 11.47
C GLU A 283 3.41 20.69 10.17
N ALA A 284 4.34 21.57 9.78
CA ALA A 284 4.27 22.30 8.52
C ALA A 284 4.25 21.35 7.31
N TRP A 285 5.04 20.29 7.35
CA TRP A 285 5.07 19.25 6.31
C TRP A 285 3.73 18.52 6.23
N LYS A 286 3.22 18.04 7.35
CA LYS A 286 1.93 17.34 7.41
C LYS A 286 0.78 18.17 6.85
N GLN A 287 0.77 19.46 7.16
CA GLN A 287 -0.31 20.36 6.77
C GLN A 287 -0.12 20.99 5.39
N GLY A 288 1.00 20.75 4.74
CA GLY A 288 1.28 21.35 3.44
C GLY A 288 1.49 22.87 3.52
N ARG A 289 2.33 23.31 4.47
CA ARG A 289 2.65 24.74 4.70
C ARG A 289 4.15 24.96 4.85
N THR A 290 4.93 24.33 3.97
CA THR A 290 6.40 24.46 4.00
C THR A 290 6.92 25.64 3.21
N GLY A 291 6.10 26.22 2.35
CA GLY A 291 6.54 27.26 1.41
C GLY A 291 7.18 26.69 0.14
N TYR A 292 7.16 25.39 -0.02
CA TYR A 292 7.58 24.69 -1.24
C TYR A 292 6.33 24.13 -1.93
N PRO A 293 5.85 24.79 -3.01
CA PRO A 293 4.51 24.50 -3.54
C PRO A 293 4.27 23.05 -3.94
N ILE A 294 5.24 22.37 -4.56
CA ILE A 294 5.05 20.98 -4.97
C ILE A 294 4.92 20.05 -3.75
N VAL A 295 5.67 20.32 -2.69
CA VAL A 295 5.58 19.57 -1.42
C VAL A 295 4.22 19.81 -0.78
N ASP A 296 3.81 21.08 -0.70
CA ASP A 296 2.56 21.47 -0.04
C ASP A 296 1.33 20.93 -0.79
N ALA A 297 1.34 21.05 -2.12
CA ALA A 297 0.27 20.50 -2.95
C ALA A 297 0.15 18.98 -2.78
N ALA A 298 1.27 18.28 -2.78
CA ALA A 298 1.29 16.82 -2.60
C ALA A 298 0.73 16.42 -1.23
N MET A 299 1.14 17.10 -0.16
CA MET A 299 0.67 16.78 1.19
C MET A 299 -0.82 17.11 1.37
N ARG A 300 -1.30 18.20 0.78
CA ARG A 300 -2.73 18.54 0.80
C ARG A 300 -3.56 17.52 0.01
N ALA A 301 -3.05 17.06 -1.13
CA ALA A 301 -3.68 15.99 -1.91
C ALA A 301 -3.75 14.68 -1.11
N LEU A 302 -2.67 14.30 -0.47
CA LEU A 302 -2.61 13.11 0.38
C LEU A 302 -3.64 13.19 1.52
N ASN A 303 -3.69 14.32 2.22
CA ASN A 303 -4.62 14.50 3.35
C ASN A 303 -6.09 14.43 2.94
N ASN A 304 -6.43 14.88 1.73
CA ASN A 304 -7.81 15.00 1.28
C ASN A 304 -8.30 13.83 0.41
N SER A 305 -7.38 13.04 -0.13
CA SER A 305 -7.74 11.94 -1.05
C SER A 305 -7.17 10.58 -0.66
N GLY A 306 -6.16 10.55 0.19
CA GLY A 306 -5.44 9.32 0.53
C GLY A 306 -4.50 8.83 -0.57
N PHE A 307 -4.26 9.64 -1.61
CA PHE A 307 -3.45 9.19 -2.75
C PHE A 307 -2.62 10.32 -3.34
N ILE A 308 -1.36 10.02 -3.63
CA ILE A 308 -0.48 10.81 -4.49
C ILE A 308 0.35 9.82 -5.33
N ASN A 309 0.78 10.26 -6.52
CA ASN A 309 1.58 9.40 -7.41
C ASN A 309 2.99 9.16 -6.84
N GLY A 310 3.71 8.21 -7.43
CA GLY A 310 5.04 7.80 -6.95
C GLY A 310 6.07 8.93 -6.92
N ARG A 311 6.10 9.78 -7.94
CA ARG A 311 7.03 10.92 -7.99
C ARG A 311 6.82 11.87 -6.81
N LEU A 312 5.58 12.21 -6.51
CA LEU A 312 5.26 13.09 -5.38
C LEU A 312 5.63 12.44 -4.05
N ARG A 313 5.43 11.13 -3.91
CA ARG A 313 5.86 10.40 -2.70
C ARG A 313 7.35 10.52 -2.47
N MET A 314 8.15 10.41 -3.53
CA MET A 314 9.61 10.59 -3.44
C MET A 314 9.98 12.01 -3.04
N ILE A 315 9.37 13.02 -3.65
CA ILE A 315 9.65 14.44 -3.37
C ILE A 315 9.36 14.78 -1.91
N VAL A 316 8.19 14.42 -1.41
CA VAL A 316 7.80 14.78 -0.02
C VAL A 316 8.59 13.98 1.01
N ALA A 317 8.94 12.72 0.73
CA ALA A 317 9.77 11.92 1.62
C ALA A 317 11.21 12.43 1.67
N PHE A 318 11.77 12.81 0.53
CA PHE A 318 13.07 13.48 0.46
C PHE A 318 13.05 14.76 1.30
N PHE A 319 12.04 15.58 1.12
CA PHE A 319 11.94 16.86 1.83
C PHE A 319 11.89 16.66 3.33
N LEU A 320 11.09 15.73 3.81
CA LEU A 320 11.00 15.45 5.25
C LEU A 320 12.33 14.98 5.83
N THR A 321 12.97 14.00 5.18
CA THR A 321 14.14 13.33 5.74
C THR A 321 15.45 14.09 5.52
N LYS A 322 15.65 14.63 4.32
CA LYS A 322 16.94 15.22 3.92
C LYS A 322 16.96 16.75 3.94
N VAL A 323 15.82 17.40 3.97
CA VAL A 323 15.71 18.85 4.10
C VAL A 323 15.33 19.22 5.53
N LEU A 324 14.25 18.70 6.05
CA LEU A 324 13.80 18.99 7.42
C LEU A 324 14.53 18.16 8.48
N PHE A 325 15.22 17.14 8.09
CA PHE A 325 15.96 16.22 8.96
C PHE A 325 15.09 15.63 10.07
N VAL A 326 13.89 15.19 9.66
CA VAL A 326 12.95 14.46 10.50
C VAL A 326 13.09 12.96 10.20
N ASP A 327 13.07 12.15 11.24
CA ASP A 327 13.18 10.69 11.16
C ASP A 327 12.20 10.12 10.13
N TRP A 328 12.71 9.29 9.23
CA TRP A 328 11.89 8.64 8.21
C TRP A 328 10.73 7.83 8.80
N ARG A 329 10.90 7.29 10.02
CA ARG A 329 9.85 6.52 10.71
C ARG A 329 8.63 7.38 11.04
N TRP A 330 8.80 8.67 11.26
CA TRP A 330 7.69 9.61 11.47
C TRP A 330 6.89 9.80 10.19
N GLY A 331 7.58 9.93 9.06
CA GLY A 331 6.95 10.04 7.75
C GLY A 331 6.26 8.75 7.32
N GLU A 332 6.91 7.62 7.54
CA GLU A 332 6.35 6.29 7.29
C GLU A 332 5.01 6.12 8.03
N LYS A 333 4.98 6.47 9.30
CA LYS A 333 3.78 6.38 10.13
C LYS A 333 2.69 7.33 9.65
N TYR A 334 3.04 8.57 9.30
CA TYR A 334 2.07 9.51 8.77
C TYR A 334 1.43 9.01 7.47
N PHE A 335 2.24 8.50 6.55
CA PHE A 335 1.74 7.89 5.31
C PHE A 335 0.80 6.72 5.60
N ALA A 336 1.13 5.89 6.59
CA ALA A 336 0.28 4.77 7.00
C ALA A 336 -1.11 5.23 7.44
N THR A 337 -1.21 6.42 8.04
CA THR A 337 -2.50 6.98 8.48
C THR A 337 -3.31 7.60 7.35
N LYS A 338 -2.72 7.82 6.17
CA LYS A 338 -3.37 8.52 5.05
C LYS A 338 -3.52 7.67 3.80
N LEU A 339 -2.51 6.89 3.42
CA LEU A 339 -2.51 6.20 2.13
C LEU A 339 -3.63 5.16 2.03
N ILE A 340 -4.42 5.29 0.98
CA ILE A 340 -5.46 4.32 0.64
C ILE A 340 -4.88 2.96 0.23
N ASP A 341 -3.65 2.95 -0.26
CA ASP A 341 -2.92 1.76 -0.68
C ASP A 341 -1.86 1.33 0.34
N TYR A 342 -1.97 1.77 1.58
CA TYR A 342 -0.97 1.47 2.60
C TYR A 342 -0.69 -0.02 2.70
N ASP A 343 0.57 -0.37 2.48
CA ASP A 343 1.15 -1.70 2.66
C ASP A 343 2.39 -1.54 3.52
N PRO A 344 2.49 -2.20 4.68
CA PRO A 344 3.61 -1.99 5.60
C PRO A 344 4.98 -2.20 4.97
N ALA A 345 5.16 -3.28 4.21
CA ALA A 345 6.45 -3.61 3.60
C ALA A 345 6.82 -2.62 2.49
N ILE A 346 5.87 -2.30 1.61
CA ILE A 346 6.11 -1.41 0.47
C ILE A 346 6.37 0.02 0.97
N ASN A 347 5.56 0.50 1.92
CA ASN A 347 5.73 1.82 2.51
C ASN A 347 7.08 1.96 3.20
N ASN A 348 7.46 0.97 4.01
CA ASN A 348 8.76 0.94 4.68
C ASN A 348 9.91 0.96 3.67
N GLY A 349 9.85 0.10 2.66
CA GLY A 349 10.89 0.02 1.64
C GLY A 349 11.08 1.32 0.88
N ASN A 350 9.98 1.95 0.47
CA ASN A 350 10.02 3.23 -0.24
C ASN A 350 10.58 4.36 0.62
N TRP A 351 10.18 4.43 1.89
CA TRP A 351 10.71 5.45 2.80
C TRP A 351 12.21 5.29 3.02
N GLN A 352 12.68 4.08 3.23
CA GLN A 352 14.11 3.82 3.41
C GLN A 352 14.92 4.08 2.12
N TRP A 353 14.34 3.76 0.97
CA TRP A 353 14.96 4.04 -0.32
C TRP A 353 15.23 5.54 -0.50
N VAL A 354 14.24 6.39 -0.22
CA VAL A 354 14.38 7.85 -0.32
C VAL A 354 15.27 8.41 0.79
N ALA A 355 15.16 7.89 2.01
CA ALA A 355 16.00 8.30 3.15
C ALA A 355 17.44 7.83 3.02
N SER A 356 17.76 6.97 2.06
CA SER A 356 19.10 6.40 1.85
C SER A 356 19.60 5.53 3.00
N THR A 357 18.66 4.87 3.69
CA THR A 357 18.94 3.90 4.76
C THR A 357 18.70 2.45 4.33
N GLY A 358 18.26 2.26 3.08
CA GLY A 358 17.85 0.97 2.52
C GLY A 358 18.99 0.17 1.91
N THR A 359 18.65 -0.62 0.89
CA THR A 359 19.56 -1.62 0.31
C THR A 359 20.69 -1.04 -0.53
N ASP A 360 20.52 0.13 -1.13
CA ASP A 360 21.58 0.75 -1.94
C ASP A 360 22.30 1.88 -1.18
N TYR A 361 23.44 2.30 -1.73
CA TYR A 361 24.33 3.27 -1.08
C TYR A 361 24.21 4.68 -1.65
N ILE A 362 23.19 4.95 -2.47
CA ILE A 362 23.05 6.25 -3.14
C ILE A 362 22.36 7.24 -2.20
N PHE A 363 23.02 8.37 -1.94
CA PHE A 363 22.39 9.50 -1.25
C PHE A 363 21.60 10.30 -2.28
N ARG A 364 20.28 10.07 -2.33
CA ARG A 364 19.38 10.69 -3.32
C ARG A 364 19.03 12.12 -2.95
N VAL A 365 19.05 12.98 -3.97
CA VAL A 365 18.66 14.39 -3.85
C VAL A 365 17.65 14.73 -4.93
N PHE A 366 16.53 15.28 -4.52
CA PHE A 366 15.46 15.74 -5.42
C PHE A 366 15.26 17.24 -5.19
N ASP A 367 15.98 18.10 -5.94
CA ASP A 367 15.82 19.54 -5.85
C ASP A 367 14.33 19.91 -6.01
N PRO A 368 13.67 20.42 -4.97
CA PRO A 368 12.22 20.62 -5.00
C PRO A 368 11.76 21.63 -6.04
N TRP A 369 12.58 22.62 -6.36
CA TRP A 369 12.24 23.60 -7.38
C TRP A 369 12.36 23.03 -8.79
N ARG A 370 13.40 22.24 -9.05
CA ARG A 370 13.57 21.56 -10.33
C ARG A 370 12.53 20.47 -10.55
N GLN A 371 12.21 19.70 -9.52
CA GLN A 371 11.15 18.68 -9.59
C GLN A 371 9.81 19.34 -9.92
N GLN A 372 9.53 20.48 -9.30
CA GLN A 372 8.31 21.25 -9.54
C GLN A 372 8.21 21.72 -10.98
N GLU A 373 9.24 22.38 -11.49
CA GLU A 373 9.26 22.89 -12.88
C GLU A 373 9.15 21.75 -13.89
N LYS A 374 9.83 20.64 -13.62
CA LYS A 374 9.85 19.49 -14.53
C LYS A 374 8.51 18.76 -14.58
N PHE A 375 7.91 18.47 -13.43
CA PHE A 375 6.75 17.58 -13.35
C PHE A 375 5.42 18.32 -13.24
N ASP A 376 5.42 19.60 -12.96
CA ASP A 376 4.22 20.45 -12.97
C ASP A 376 4.52 21.81 -13.60
N PRO A 377 5.00 21.84 -14.87
CA PRO A 377 5.50 23.05 -15.49
C PRO A 377 4.49 24.20 -15.55
N GLU A 378 3.20 23.88 -15.74
CA GLU A 378 2.13 24.87 -15.79
C GLU A 378 1.46 25.09 -14.42
N ALA A 379 2.01 24.49 -13.37
CA ALA A 379 1.50 24.54 -11.99
C ALA A 379 0.02 24.12 -11.85
N LYS A 380 -0.46 23.24 -12.73
CA LYS A 380 -1.86 22.79 -12.71
C LYS A 380 -2.18 21.97 -11.47
N PHE A 381 -1.30 21.05 -11.11
CA PHE A 381 -1.46 20.26 -9.89
C PHE A 381 -1.37 21.15 -8.65
N ILE A 382 -0.40 22.04 -8.62
CA ILE A 382 -0.23 22.99 -7.51
C ILE A 382 -1.50 23.83 -7.33
N LYS A 383 -2.04 24.37 -8.41
CA LYS A 383 -3.26 25.18 -8.35
C LYS A 383 -4.49 24.38 -7.92
N GLU A 384 -4.55 23.10 -8.26
CA GLU A 384 -5.64 22.22 -7.84
C GLU A 384 -5.71 22.12 -6.31
N TRP A 385 -4.55 22.05 -5.64
CA TRP A 385 -4.48 21.76 -4.21
C TRP A 385 -4.09 22.95 -3.33
N ILE A 386 -3.57 24.04 -3.92
CA ILE A 386 -3.20 25.25 -3.17
C ILE A 386 -4.05 26.42 -3.67
N GLU A 387 -5.15 26.68 -2.99
CA GLU A 387 -6.08 27.75 -3.33
C GLU A 387 -5.37 29.11 -3.34
N GLU A 388 -4.47 29.35 -2.41
CA GLU A 388 -3.73 30.60 -2.24
C GLU A 388 -2.87 30.96 -3.47
N LEU A 389 -2.55 30.00 -4.33
CA LEU A 389 -1.70 30.21 -5.51
C LEU A 389 -2.46 30.19 -6.84
N ARG A 390 -3.77 29.97 -6.83
CA ARG A 390 -4.56 29.79 -8.06
C ARG A 390 -4.53 30.97 -9.02
N ASP A 391 -4.46 32.18 -8.50
CA ASP A 391 -4.52 33.39 -9.32
C ASP A 391 -3.16 33.84 -9.86
N TYR A 392 -2.09 33.11 -9.53
CA TYR A 392 -0.74 33.47 -9.94
C TYR A 392 -0.28 32.66 -11.14
N PRO A 393 0.50 33.28 -12.07
CA PRO A 393 1.02 32.52 -13.21
C PRO A 393 2.11 31.53 -12.77
N PRO A 394 2.38 30.48 -13.58
CA PRO A 394 3.43 29.52 -13.30
C PRO A 394 4.80 30.13 -13.03
N SER A 395 5.15 31.21 -13.75
CA SER A 395 6.41 31.93 -13.56
C SER A 395 6.59 32.49 -12.16
N VAL A 396 5.50 32.90 -11.51
CA VAL A 396 5.50 33.35 -10.11
C VAL A 396 5.55 32.16 -9.16
N ILE A 397 4.72 31.14 -9.40
CA ILE A 397 4.64 29.95 -8.53
C ILE A 397 5.98 29.24 -8.45
N HIS A 398 6.71 29.11 -9.58
CA HIS A 398 8.01 28.44 -9.61
C HIS A 398 9.13 29.25 -8.93
N LYS A 399 8.89 30.52 -8.63
CA LYS A 399 9.81 31.40 -7.93
C LYS A 399 9.14 32.12 -6.77
N VAL A 400 8.21 31.43 -6.11
CA VAL A 400 7.39 32.00 -5.03
C VAL A 400 8.25 32.59 -3.91
N TYR A 401 9.45 32.08 -3.71
CA TYR A 401 10.41 32.60 -2.73
C TYR A 401 10.88 34.05 -3.02
N GLU A 402 10.70 34.52 -4.25
CA GLU A 402 11.03 35.90 -4.66
C GLU A 402 9.86 36.88 -4.45
N TYR A 403 8.67 36.40 -4.11
CA TYR A 403 7.45 37.19 -4.01
C TYR A 403 6.87 37.16 -2.61
N ASN A 404 6.08 38.19 -2.28
CA ASN A 404 5.27 38.22 -1.07
C ASN A 404 3.82 37.89 -1.43
N ILE A 405 3.40 36.68 -1.17
CA ILE A 405 2.02 36.24 -1.36
C ILE A 405 1.39 36.16 0.03
N PRO A 406 0.42 37.04 0.35
CA PRO A 406 -0.04 37.20 1.75
C PRO A 406 -0.56 35.93 2.40
N ALA A 407 -1.21 35.05 1.62
CA ALA A 407 -1.85 33.84 2.16
C ALA A 407 -0.95 32.60 2.09
N TYR A 408 0.24 32.70 1.48
CA TYR A 408 1.13 31.56 1.31
C TYR A 408 2.47 31.80 2.03
N PRO A 409 2.97 30.80 2.81
CA PRO A 409 4.18 31.00 3.59
C PRO A 409 5.44 31.09 2.72
N LYS A 410 6.44 31.79 3.23
CA LYS A 410 7.80 31.73 2.68
C LYS A 410 8.37 30.34 2.95
N PRO A 411 9.35 29.88 2.14
CA PRO A 411 10.06 28.63 2.46
C PRO A 411 10.57 28.63 3.90
N ILE A 412 10.23 27.60 4.66
CA ILE A 412 10.58 27.54 6.09
C ILE A 412 12.06 27.26 6.33
N VAL A 413 12.75 26.74 5.33
CA VAL A 413 14.19 26.46 5.36
C VAL A 413 14.79 26.66 3.97
N ASP A 414 16.11 26.83 3.91
CA ASP A 414 16.88 26.76 2.67
C ASP A 414 17.23 25.29 2.42
N TRP A 415 16.64 24.68 1.40
CA TRP A 415 16.78 23.24 1.15
C TRP A 415 18.24 22.82 0.87
N ARG A 416 19.04 23.67 0.19
CA ARG A 416 20.43 23.33 -0.16
C ARG A 416 21.33 23.25 1.06
N GLU A 417 21.21 24.25 1.94
CA GLU A 417 21.96 24.26 3.20
C GLU A 417 21.62 23.03 4.04
N ARG A 418 20.34 22.69 4.10
CA ARG A 418 19.85 21.55 4.87
C ARG A 418 20.37 20.24 4.31
N VAL A 419 20.28 20.04 3.01
CA VAL A 419 20.76 18.80 2.34
C VAL A 419 22.26 18.62 2.55
N GLU A 420 23.05 19.67 2.41
CA GLU A 420 24.49 19.60 2.62
C GLU A 420 24.83 19.20 4.08
N PHE A 421 24.10 19.75 5.02
CA PHE A 421 24.24 19.38 6.44
C PHE A 421 23.89 17.89 6.65
N VAL A 422 22.76 17.41 6.17
CA VAL A 422 22.31 16.02 6.32
C VAL A 422 23.27 15.07 5.62
N LYS A 423 23.76 15.44 4.45
CA LYS A 423 24.74 14.64 3.71
C LYS A 423 26.01 14.42 4.51
N ARG A 424 26.49 15.45 5.22
CA ARG A 424 27.67 15.31 6.12
C ARG A 424 27.38 14.35 7.28
N VAL A 425 26.19 14.43 7.88
CA VAL A 425 25.79 13.49 8.94
C VAL A 425 25.83 12.05 8.43
N PHE A 426 25.27 11.79 7.26
CA PHE A 426 25.26 10.45 6.67
C PHE A 426 26.67 9.90 6.40
N ARG A 427 27.62 10.76 6.03
CA ARG A 427 29.02 10.37 5.79
C ARG A 427 29.71 9.89 7.06
N PHE A 428 29.37 10.46 8.21
CA PHE A 428 29.96 10.06 9.48
C PHE A 428 29.45 8.71 9.99
N GLU A 429 28.27 8.27 9.51
CA GLU A 429 27.67 7.01 9.93
C GLU A 429 28.05 5.83 9.01
N GLN A 430 28.69 6.10 7.89
CA GLN A 430 29.12 5.06 6.94
C GLN A 430 30.39 4.33 7.41
#